data_72704e5d2d487b4407f9b60f8277a055
#
_entry.id   72704e5d2d487b4407f9b60f8277a055
#
_cell.length_a   1.000
_cell.length_b   1.000
_cell.length_c   1.000
_cell.angle_alpha   90.00
_cell.angle_beta   90.00
_cell.angle_gamma   90.00
#
_symmetry.space_group_name_H-M   'P 1'
#
loop_
_entity.id
_entity.type
_entity.pdbx_description
1 polymer ?
#
loop_
_entity_poly.entity_id
_entity_poly.type
_entity_poly.pdbx_seq_one_letter_code
_entity_poly.pdbx_strand_id
1 'polypeptide(L)'
;MTTMFNVEQADKILDAEGMRCPEPVMMVRKTIRNMKDGEILLVTADDPSTTRDIPSFCRFMDHQLIDSQTEQLPYQYLIRKGIK
;
A
#
# COMPACT_ATOMS: atom_id res chain seq x y z
N MET A 1 0.42 21.37 6.70
CA MET A 1 0.15 20.32 7.66
C MET A 1 0.21 18.96 6.95
N THR A 2 0.97 18.06 7.52
CA THR A 2 1.14 16.74 6.93
C THR A 2 -0.13 15.94 7.06
N THR A 3 -0.61 15.44 5.94
CA THR A 3 -1.77 14.58 5.95
C THR A 3 -1.30 13.14 6.10
N MET A 4 -1.38 12.62 7.29
CA MET A 4 -1.08 11.22 7.52
C MET A 4 -2.39 10.47 7.58
N PHE A 5 -2.40 9.32 6.92
CA PHE A 5 -3.59 8.51 6.93
C PHE A 5 -3.81 7.96 8.33
N ASN A 6 -5.07 7.94 8.72
CA ASN A 6 -5.45 7.44 10.01
C ASN A 6 -5.31 5.92 10.01
N VAL A 7 -4.51 5.40 10.95
CA VAL A 7 -4.30 3.95 11.03
C VAL A 7 -5.61 3.22 11.34
N GLU A 8 -6.57 3.92 11.92
CA GLU A 8 -7.87 3.31 12.22
C GLU A 8 -8.67 2.99 10.97
N GLN A 9 -8.31 3.60 9.84
CA GLN A 9 -8.99 3.31 8.57
C GLN A 9 -8.53 1.99 7.97
N ALA A 10 -7.39 1.49 8.43
CA ALA A 10 -6.80 0.29 7.86
C ALA A 10 -7.03 -0.91 8.76
N ASP A 11 -7.32 -2.04 8.15
CA ASP A 11 -7.45 -3.31 8.88
C ASP A 11 -6.10 -3.93 9.13
N LYS A 12 -5.13 -3.63 8.27
CA LYS A 12 -3.77 -4.10 8.40
C LYS A 12 -2.80 -2.98 8.07
N ILE A 13 -1.62 -3.06 8.67
CA ILE A 13 -0.55 -2.08 8.42
C ILE A 13 0.70 -2.84 8.02
N LEU A 14 1.32 -2.40 6.92
CA LEU A 14 2.56 -2.99 6.43
C LEU A 14 3.63 -1.91 6.39
N ASP A 15 4.70 -2.11 7.14
CA ASP A 15 5.84 -1.22 7.12
C ASP A 15 6.89 -1.79 6.15
N ALA A 16 7.02 -1.13 5.01
CA ALA A 16 7.98 -1.53 3.98
C ALA A 16 9.12 -0.54 3.88
N GLU A 17 9.33 0.29 4.90
CA GLU A 17 10.45 1.22 4.91
C GLU A 17 11.76 0.44 4.94
N GLY A 18 12.76 0.94 4.23
CA GLY A 18 14.06 0.29 4.13
C GLY A 18 14.12 -0.77 3.05
N MET A 19 13.00 -1.17 2.49
CA MET A 19 12.98 -2.15 1.40
C MET A 19 13.14 -1.45 0.06
N ARG A 20 13.75 -2.16 -0.87
CA ARG A 20 13.96 -1.66 -2.23
C ARG A 20 13.28 -2.56 -3.23
N CYS A 21 12.89 -1.96 -4.37
CA CYS A 21 12.26 -2.69 -5.47
C CYS A 21 13.04 -3.98 -5.77
N PRO A 22 12.34 -5.11 -5.91
CA PRO A 22 10.89 -5.29 -5.95
C PRO A 22 10.26 -5.70 -4.61
N GLU A 23 11.00 -5.61 -3.51
CA GLU A 23 10.54 -6.11 -2.22
C GLU A 23 9.25 -5.45 -1.71
N PRO A 24 9.09 -4.12 -1.80
CA PRO A 24 7.87 -3.52 -1.27
C PRO A 24 6.60 -4.08 -1.90
N VAL A 25 6.57 -4.18 -3.23
CA VAL A 25 5.38 -4.68 -3.91
C VAL A 25 5.16 -6.17 -3.63
N MET A 26 6.24 -6.91 -3.44
CA MET A 26 6.12 -8.33 -3.10
C MET A 26 5.52 -8.51 -1.71
N MET A 27 5.90 -7.66 -0.78
CA MET A 27 5.34 -7.72 0.57
C MET A 27 3.89 -7.29 0.60
N VAL A 28 3.54 -6.29 -0.20
CA VAL A 28 2.15 -5.87 -0.35
C VAL A 28 1.30 -7.02 -0.87
N ARG A 29 1.80 -7.68 -1.91
CA ARG A 29 1.09 -8.82 -2.51
C ARG A 29 0.88 -9.93 -1.49
N LYS A 30 1.91 -10.27 -0.74
CA LYS A 30 1.83 -11.31 0.27
C LYS A 30 0.84 -10.96 1.37
N THR A 31 0.88 -9.71 1.83
CA THR A 31 0.00 -9.25 2.89
C THR A 31 -1.45 -9.29 2.44
N ILE A 32 -1.72 -8.76 1.24
CA ILE A 32 -3.08 -8.71 0.72
C ILE A 32 -3.65 -10.11 0.50
N ARG A 33 -2.80 -11.06 0.10
CA ARG A 33 -3.25 -12.43 -0.10
C ARG A 33 -3.86 -13.03 1.16
N ASN A 34 -3.34 -12.61 2.33
CA ASN A 34 -3.81 -13.13 3.61
C ASN A 34 -4.93 -12.29 4.21
N MET A 35 -5.37 -11.26 3.50
CA MET A 35 -6.47 -10.40 3.95
C MET A 35 -7.79 -10.88 3.37
N LYS A 36 -8.88 -10.44 4.00
CA LYS A 36 -10.22 -10.74 3.49
C LYS A 36 -10.59 -9.70 2.45
N ASP A 37 -11.48 -10.09 1.54
CA ASP A 37 -11.97 -9.19 0.51
C ASP A 37 -12.59 -7.95 1.16
N GLY A 38 -12.21 -6.79 0.64
CA GLY A 38 -12.71 -5.53 1.13
C GLY A 38 -11.93 -4.93 2.29
N GLU A 39 -11.00 -5.67 2.86
CA GLU A 39 -10.15 -5.13 3.92
C GLU A 39 -9.18 -4.10 3.37
N ILE A 40 -8.78 -3.18 4.22
CA ILE A 40 -7.92 -2.07 3.84
C ILE A 40 -6.54 -2.24 4.45
N LEU A 41 -5.52 -2.04 3.61
CA LEU A 41 -4.12 -2.14 4.01
C LEU A 41 -3.47 -0.76 3.90
N LEU A 42 -2.81 -0.34 4.97
CA LEU A 42 -1.98 0.86 4.94
C LEU A 42 -0.53 0.43 4.76
N VAL A 43 0.09 0.89 3.69
CA VAL A 43 1.49 0.57 3.37
C VAL A 43 2.32 1.82 3.56
N THR A 44 3.44 1.66 4.26
CA THR A 44 4.42 2.74 4.42
C THR A 44 5.71 2.30 3.73
N ALA A 45 6.27 3.13 2.87
CA ALA A 45 7.47 2.81 2.10
C ALA A 45 8.31 4.04 1.86
N ASP A 46 9.59 3.84 1.59
CA ASP A 46 10.49 4.96 1.31
C ASP A 46 11.25 4.79 -0.01
N ASP A 47 10.94 3.74 -0.77
CA ASP A 47 11.55 3.56 -2.08
C ASP A 47 10.74 4.32 -3.13
N PRO A 48 11.37 5.25 -3.87
CA PRO A 48 10.64 6.00 -4.91
C PRO A 48 9.95 5.13 -5.94
N SER A 49 10.47 3.92 -6.20
CA SER A 49 9.84 3.01 -7.16
C SER A 49 8.42 2.65 -6.78
N THR A 50 8.10 2.69 -5.48
CA THR A 50 6.76 2.32 -5.02
C THR A 50 5.70 3.28 -5.55
N THR A 51 6.06 4.52 -5.85
CA THR A 51 5.10 5.50 -6.38
C THR A 51 4.53 5.06 -7.71
N ARG A 52 5.23 4.18 -8.42
CA ARG A 52 4.77 3.61 -9.68
C ARG A 52 4.32 2.16 -9.49
N ASP A 53 5.10 1.39 -8.75
CA ASP A 53 4.89 -0.06 -8.66
C ASP A 53 3.62 -0.42 -7.89
N ILE A 54 3.31 0.30 -6.82
CA ILE A 54 2.12 -0.01 -6.03
C ILE A 54 0.84 0.33 -6.77
N PRO A 55 0.70 1.51 -7.40
CA PRO A 55 -0.50 1.76 -8.23
C PRO A 55 -0.65 0.75 -9.36
N SER A 56 0.46 0.38 -10.01
CA SER A 56 0.41 -0.61 -11.09
C SER A 56 -0.04 -1.97 -10.58
N PHE A 57 0.47 -2.38 -9.43
CA PHE A 57 0.07 -3.63 -8.81
C PHE A 57 -1.42 -3.64 -8.50
N CYS A 58 -1.92 -2.56 -7.93
CA CYS A 58 -3.34 -2.48 -7.58
C CYS A 58 -4.21 -2.61 -8.82
N ARG A 59 -3.85 -1.93 -9.89
CA ARG A 59 -4.60 -1.99 -11.14
C ARG A 59 -4.54 -3.40 -11.75
N PHE A 60 -3.36 -3.98 -11.76
CA PHE A 60 -3.15 -5.29 -12.36
C PHE A 60 -3.91 -6.39 -11.62
N MET A 61 -3.95 -6.30 -10.30
CA MET A 61 -4.58 -7.32 -9.46
C MET A 61 -6.01 -6.96 -9.06
N ASP A 62 -6.57 -5.89 -9.62
CA ASP A 62 -7.94 -5.46 -9.36
C ASP A 62 -8.19 -5.09 -7.89
N HIS A 63 -7.17 -4.55 -7.25
CA HIS A 63 -7.33 -3.94 -5.94
C HIS A 63 -7.55 -2.46 -6.12
N GLN A 64 -8.14 -1.81 -5.12
CA GLN A 64 -8.42 -0.39 -5.17
C GLN A 64 -7.37 0.38 -4.37
N LEU A 65 -6.68 1.29 -5.04
CA LEU A 65 -5.83 2.25 -4.34
C LEU A 65 -6.73 3.41 -3.92
N ILE A 66 -7.12 3.40 -2.65
CA ILE A 66 -8.07 4.38 -2.14
C ILE A 66 -7.45 5.76 -2.10
N ASP A 67 -6.20 5.82 -1.62
CA ASP A 67 -5.50 7.08 -1.49
C ASP A 67 -4.01 6.82 -1.40
N SER A 68 -3.22 7.85 -1.64
CA SER A 68 -1.77 7.74 -1.51
C SER A 68 -1.19 9.10 -1.16
N GLN A 69 -0.09 9.07 -0.40
CA GLN A 69 0.68 10.26 -0.07
C GLN A 69 2.11 9.99 -0.53
N THR A 70 2.55 10.68 -1.59
CA THR A 70 3.88 10.46 -2.18
C THR A 70 4.69 11.76 -2.27
N GLU A 71 4.27 12.80 -1.56
CA GLU A 71 4.98 14.07 -1.58
C GLU A 71 6.04 14.16 -0.51
N GLN A 72 5.89 13.37 0.54
CA GLN A 72 6.82 13.36 1.66
C GLN A 72 7.18 11.93 2.02
N LEU A 73 8.33 11.75 2.62
CA LEU A 73 8.73 10.46 3.16
C LEU A 73 8.24 10.34 4.59
N PRO A 74 7.79 9.18 5.01
CA PRO A 74 7.62 8.01 4.17
C PRO A 74 6.37 8.11 3.30
N TYR A 75 6.42 7.47 2.14
CA TYR A 75 5.25 7.38 1.28
C TYR A 75 4.21 6.48 1.93
N GLN A 76 2.94 6.81 1.73
CA GLN A 76 1.85 6.03 2.30
C GLN A 76 0.83 5.68 1.22
N TYR A 77 0.32 4.45 1.29
CA TYR A 77 -0.65 3.95 0.32
C TYR A 77 -1.76 3.25 1.06
N LEU A 78 -2.98 3.59 0.74
CA LEU A 78 -4.17 2.99 1.34
C LEU A 78 -4.83 2.13 0.28
N ILE A 79 -4.77 0.82 0.47
CA ILE A 79 -5.20 -0.15 -0.54
C ILE A 79 -6.34 -0.98 0.01
N ARG A 80 -7.42 -1.09 -0.77
CA ARG A 80 -8.54 -1.96 -0.43
C ARG A 80 -8.43 -3.21 -1.27
N LYS A 81 -8.48 -4.37 -0.62
CA LYS A 81 -8.42 -5.63 -1.34
C LYS A 81 -9.66 -5.79 -2.21
N GLY A 82 -9.43 -6.09 -3.49
CA GLY A 82 -10.52 -6.28 -4.43
C GLY A 82 -11.31 -7.52 -4.14
N ILE A 83 -12.56 -7.47 -4.54
CA ILE A 83 -13.47 -8.60 -4.42
C ILE A 83 -13.51 -9.32 -5.76
N LYS A 84 -13.14 -10.58 -5.75
CA LYS A 84 -13.12 -11.36 -6.98
C LYS A 84 -13.75 -12.70 -6.79
#